data_677d42bc6d07f28d3a9c49ea77eefd4b
#
_entry.id   677d42bc6d07f28d3a9c49ea77eefd4b
#
_cell.length_a   1.000
_cell.length_b   1.000
_cell.length_c   1.000
_cell.angle_alpha   90.00
_cell.angle_beta   90.00
_cell.angle_gamma   90.00
#
_symmetry.space_group_name_H-M   'P 1'
#
loop_
_entity.id
_entity.type
_entity.pdbx_description
1 polymer ?
#
loop_
_entity_poly.entity_id
_entity_poly.type
_entity_poly.pdbx_seq_one_letter_code
_entity_poly.pdbx_strand_id
1 'polypeptide(L)'
;LISHNRERFDKKIIAASKSKAPVTFADFENRRDENIFLIRDIDKKIKAGAVFSDFAVLFRTNTQPRQLIEQLMSYNIPFKTKDNIPNIYEHWIARDLFTYQRIAGGSRDRADFLQIMNRPKRYLSRDSLCDATVAFDEWIKLFDEKPWIAERIEKLEYDMKLISRMNPYASINYIRRGIGYDDFLAEYAEYRNINKEDLFDILDEIQSGAKGFATYEEWYEHIREYTKQMKLMALSKESDPNAVTLATLHSSKGLEFENVYIIDANEGIMPYKKAVLEKDIEEERRLFYVGMTRAKTSLSVYSVKSVNDKSAQASRFVRESKEPRQNNSRDD
;
A
#
# COMPACT_ATOMS: atom_id res chain seq x y z
N LEU A 1 5.35 -26.06 -6.14
CA LEU A 1 5.88 -24.89 -5.46
C LEU A 1 6.99 -25.24 -4.46
N ILE A 2 6.69 -25.83 -3.29
CA ILE A 2 7.68 -26.06 -2.21
C ILE A 2 8.80 -27.03 -2.61
N SER A 3 8.61 -27.83 -3.65
CA SER A 3 9.63 -28.73 -4.21
C SER A 3 10.82 -27.98 -4.83
N HIS A 4 10.70 -26.69 -5.10
CA HIS A 4 11.78 -25.85 -5.61
C HIS A 4 12.77 -25.40 -4.53
N ASN A 5 12.45 -25.59 -3.23
CA ASN A 5 13.37 -25.32 -2.15
C ASN A 5 14.40 -26.42 -2.01
N ARG A 6 15.68 -26.06 -1.87
CA ARG A 6 16.79 -27.00 -1.65
C ARG A 6 16.82 -27.50 -0.22
N GLU A 7 16.64 -26.60 0.75
CA GLU A 7 16.55 -26.92 2.17
C GLU A 7 15.10 -27.20 2.56
N ARG A 8 14.67 -28.46 2.48
CA ARG A 8 13.32 -28.87 2.88
C ARG A 8 13.35 -30.21 3.60
N PHE A 9 12.38 -30.40 4.50
CA PHE A 9 12.11 -31.74 5.05
C PHE A 9 11.26 -32.49 4.04
N ASP A 10 11.67 -33.72 3.69
CA ASP A 10 10.86 -34.60 2.87
C ASP A 10 9.65 -35.10 3.70
N LYS A 11 8.53 -34.42 3.56
CA LYS A 11 7.25 -34.83 4.13
C LYS A 11 6.29 -35.18 3.02
N LYS A 12 5.73 -36.36 3.10
CA LYS A 12 4.62 -36.76 2.25
C LYS A 12 3.36 -36.09 2.77
N ILE A 13 2.96 -34.97 2.14
CA ILE A 13 1.74 -34.25 2.50
C ILE A 13 0.57 -34.98 1.84
N ILE A 14 -0.38 -35.42 2.66
CA ILE A 14 -1.62 -36.07 2.22
C ILE A 14 -2.73 -35.05 2.45
N ALA A 15 -3.55 -34.82 1.42
CA ALA A 15 -4.70 -33.92 1.54
C ALA A 15 -5.70 -34.53 2.55
N ALA A 16 -6.09 -33.77 3.56
CA ALA A 16 -7.09 -34.20 4.54
C ALA A 16 -8.50 -34.24 3.93
N SER A 17 -8.77 -33.38 2.94
CA SER A 17 -10.05 -33.36 2.23
C SER A 17 -10.00 -34.18 0.93
N LYS A 18 -11.08 -34.89 0.63
CA LYS A 18 -11.30 -35.54 -0.68
C LYS A 18 -11.76 -34.52 -1.75
N SER A 19 -11.99 -33.27 -1.39
CA SER A 19 -12.35 -32.20 -2.33
C SER A 19 -11.23 -32.03 -3.35
N LYS A 20 -11.59 -32.07 -4.62
CA LYS A 20 -10.68 -31.83 -5.75
C LYS A 20 -10.90 -30.43 -6.34
N ALA A 21 -11.31 -29.45 -5.52
CA ALA A 21 -11.47 -28.09 -6.01
C ALA A 21 -10.12 -27.60 -6.56
N PRO A 22 -10.06 -27.18 -7.82
CA PRO A 22 -8.82 -26.67 -8.41
C PRO A 22 -8.42 -25.35 -7.75
N VAL A 23 -7.12 -25.12 -7.67
CA VAL A 23 -6.58 -23.80 -7.35
C VAL A 23 -6.86 -22.87 -8.54
N THR A 24 -7.51 -21.75 -8.29
CA THR A 24 -7.79 -20.76 -9.32
C THR A 24 -6.64 -19.74 -9.38
N PHE A 25 -6.05 -19.57 -10.56
CA PHE A 25 -5.09 -18.51 -10.84
C PHE A 25 -5.70 -17.54 -11.83
N ALA A 26 -5.68 -16.25 -11.53
CA ALA A 26 -6.20 -15.20 -12.42
C ALA A 26 -5.29 -13.99 -12.45
N ASP A 27 -5.20 -13.36 -13.61
CA ASP A 27 -4.41 -12.16 -13.85
C ASP A 27 -5.38 -11.00 -14.21
N PHE A 28 -5.16 -9.83 -13.60
CA PHE A 28 -5.98 -8.63 -13.79
C PHE A 28 -5.15 -7.47 -14.33
N GLU A 29 -5.79 -6.48 -14.93
CA GLU A 29 -5.08 -5.31 -15.44
C GLU A 29 -4.47 -4.46 -14.29
N ASN A 30 -5.19 -4.35 -13.17
CA ASN A 30 -4.79 -3.57 -12.00
C ASN A 30 -5.47 -4.09 -10.72
N ARG A 31 -5.06 -3.57 -9.56
CA ARG A 31 -5.64 -3.92 -8.25
C ARG A 31 -7.14 -3.67 -8.13
N ARG A 32 -7.65 -2.63 -8.80
CA ARG A 32 -9.08 -2.33 -8.75
C ARG A 32 -9.90 -3.46 -9.36
N ASP A 33 -9.48 -3.94 -10.53
CA ASP A 33 -10.16 -5.03 -11.22
C ASP A 33 -10.05 -6.34 -10.45
N GLU A 34 -8.87 -6.62 -9.87
CA GLU A 34 -8.64 -7.76 -8.96
C GLU A 34 -9.61 -7.74 -7.78
N ASN A 35 -9.69 -6.62 -7.07
CA ASN A 35 -10.53 -6.47 -5.89
C ASN A 35 -12.03 -6.53 -6.23
N ILE A 36 -12.47 -5.93 -7.34
CA ILE A 36 -13.87 -6.02 -7.80
C ILE A 36 -14.22 -7.47 -8.12
N PHE A 37 -13.33 -8.19 -8.77
CA PHE A 37 -13.56 -9.60 -9.09
C PHE A 37 -13.66 -10.45 -7.81
N LEU A 38 -12.76 -10.23 -6.85
CA LEU A 38 -12.78 -10.86 -5.53
C LEU A 38 -14.10 -10.61 -4.82
N ILE A 39 -14.56 -9.36 -4.75
CA ILE A 39 -15.82 -8.97 -4.10
C ILE A 39 -17.01 -9.65 -4.76
N ARG A 40 -17.05 -9.72 -6.09
CA ARG A 40 -18.11 -10.41 -6.83
C ARG A 40 -18.13 -11.92 -6.56
N ASP A 41 -16.96 -12.53 -6.43
CA ASP A 41 -16.86 -13.97 -6.10
C ASP A 41 -17.35 -14.24 -4.66
N ILE A 42 -16.99 -13.37 -3.70
CA ILE A 42 -17.55 -13.43 -2.34
C ILE A 42 -19.08 -13.32 -2.38
N ASP A 43 -19.63 -12.27 -3.03
CA ASP A 43 -21.08 -12.07 -3.12
C ASP A 43 -21.80 -13.28 -3.75
N LYS A 44 -21.22 -13.84 -4.81
CA LYS A 44 -21.75 -15.06 -5.44
C LYS A 44 -21.79 -16.25 -4.48
N LYS A 45 -20.74 -16.46 -3.69
CA LYS A 45 -20.66 -17.56 -2.73
C LYS A 45 -21.58 -17.33 -1.52
N ILE A 46 -21.72 -16.09 -1.06
CA ILE A 46 -22.70 -15.70 -0.02
C ILE A 46 -24.13 -16.03 -0.49
N LYS A 47 -24.47 -15.67 -1.73
CA LYS A 47 -25.78 -16.04 -2.33
C LYS A 47 -25.99 -17.56 -2.46
N ALA A 48 -24.91 -18.33 -2.50
CA ALA A 48 -24.93 -19.78 -2.53
C ALA A 48 -24.93 -20.41 -1.11
N GLY A 49 -25.00 -19.63 -0.03
CA GLY A 49 -25.14 -20.10 1.35
C GLY A 49 -23.87 -20.05 2.20
N ALA A 50 -22.77 -19.49 1.69
CA ALA A 50 -21.59 -19.22 2.51
C ALA A 50 -21.82 -18.03 3.46
N VAL A 51 -21.01 -17.91 4.50
CA VAL A 51 -21.02 -16.79 5.45
C VAL A 51 -19.70 -16.00 5.34
N PHE A 52 -19.67 -14.71 5.70
CA PHE A 52 -18.47 -13.87 5.54
C PHE A 52 -17.25 -14.41 6.29
N SER A 53 -17.44 -15.09 7.41
CA SER A 53 -16.35 -15.72 8.17
C SER A 53 -15.69 -16.90 7.46
N ASP A 54 -16.28 -17.42 6.39
CA ASP A 54 -15.68 -18.49 5.57
C ASP A 54 -14.53 -17.99 4.69
N PHE A 55 -14.36 -16.66 4.58
CA PHE A 55 -13.43 -16.02 3.65
C PHE A 55 -12.23 -15.41 4.35
N ALA A 56 -11.06 -15.61 3.75
CA ALA A 56 -9.85 -14.84 4.08
C ALA A 56 -9.20 -14.28 2.84
N VAL A 57 -8.71 -13.05 2.95
CA VAL A 57 -7.85 -12.41 1.95
C VAL A 57 -6.47 -12.24 2.55
N LEU A 58 -5.47 -12.84 1.91
CA LEU A 58 -4.09 -12.87 2.35
C LEU A 58 -3.23 -11.99 1.44
N PHE A 59 -2.35 -11.22 2.06
CA PHE A 59 -1.43 -10.29 1.40
C PHE A 59 -0.04 -10.34 2.06
N ARG A 60 0.96 -9.72 1.42
CA ARG A 60 2.35 -9.78 1.92
C ARG A 60 2.69 -8.66 2.90
N THR A 61 2.19 -7.45 2.67
CA THR A 61 2.50 -6.27 3.50
C THR A 61 1.23 -5.52 3.91
N ASN A 62 1.30 -4.83 5.06
CA ASN A 62 0.15 -4.09 5.62
C ASN A 62 -0.26 -2.85 4.82
N THR A 63 0.50 -2.44 3.83
CA THR A 63 0.15 -1.32 2.94
C THR A 63 -0.73 -1.75 1.76
N GLN A 64 -0.67 -3.04 1.35
CA GLN A 64 -1.40 -3.56 0.19
C GLN A 64 -2.93 -3.48 0.30
N PRO A 65 -3.56 -3.81 1.45
CA PRO A 65 -5.01 -3.99 1.48
C PRO A 65 -5.81 -2.67 1.49
N ARG A 66 -5.16 -1.49 1.48
CA ARG A 66 -5.87 -0.19 1.54
C ARG A 66 -7.00 -0.08 0.53
N GLN A 67 -6.71 -0.30 -0.75
CA GLN A 67 -7.72 -0.19 -1.81
C GLN A 67 -8.81 -1.26 -1.67
N LEU A 68 -8.46 -2.46 -1.25
CA LEU A 68 -9.45 -3.50 -0.95
C LEU A 68 -10.36 -3.10 0.21
N ILE A 69 -9.80 -2.54 1.29
CA ILE A 69 -10.54 -2.06 2.45
C ILE A 69 -11.55 -0.98 2.02
N GLU A 70 -11.12 0.01 1.24
CA GLU A 70 -12.00 1.05 0.70
C GLU A 70 -13.17 0.45 -0.10
N GLN A 71 -12.90 -0.56 -0.90
CA GLN A 71 -13.94 -1.22 -1.68
C GLN A 71 -14.86 -2.09 -0.81
N LEU A 72 -14.34 -2.86 0.16
CA LEU A 72 -15.17 -3.61 1.10
C LEU A 72 -16.11 -2.68 1.87
N MET A 73 -15.62 -1.51 2.31
CA MET A 73 -16.45 -0.47 2.93
C MET A 73 -17.54 0.02 1.98
N SER A 74 -17.19 0.34 0.73
CA SER A 74 -18.14 0.86 -0.26
C SER A 74 -19.22 -0.15 -0.65
N TYR A 75 -18.93 -1.44 -0.59
CA TYR A 75 -19.88 -2.53 -0.83
C TYR A 75 -20.57 -3.03 0.45
N ASN A 76 -20.35 -2.39 1.61
CA ASN A 76 -20.87 -2.79 2.91
C ASN A 76 -20.56 -4.26 3.28
N ILE A 77 -19.40 -4.75 2.91
CA ILE A 77 -18.94 -6.10 3.26
C ILE A 77 -18.21 -6.03 4.61
N PRO A 78 -18.68 -6.74 5.65
CA PRO A 78 -18.02 -6.75 6.94
C PRO A 78 -16.66 -7.46 6.84
N PHE A 79 -15.64 -6.85 7.40
CA PHE A 79 -14.29 -7.41 7.45
C PHE A 79 -13.62 -7.16 8.79
N LYS A 80 -12.62 -7.96 9.09
CA LYS A 80 -11.76 -7.83 10.28
C LYS A 80 -10.31 -8.04 9.89
N THR A 81 -9.41 -7.41 10.62
CA THR A 81 -7.97 -7.51 10.38
C THR A 81 -7.30 -8.30 11.49
N LYS A 82 -6.37 -9.20 11.13
CA LYS A 82 -5.51 -9.88 12.10
C LYS A 82 -4.27 -9.06 12.44
N ASP A 83 -3.85 -8.24 11.50
CA ASP A 83 -2.70 -7.36 11.62
C ASP A 83 -3.15 -5.94 11.95
N ASN A 84 -2.25 -5.18 12.57
CA ASN A 84 -2.46 -3.73 12.70
C ASN A 84 -2.15 -3.07 11.36
N ILE A 85 -3.20 -2.77 10.58
CA ILE A 85 -3.07 -2.06 9.31
C ILE A 85 -2.97 -0.56 9.59
N PRO A 86 -1.82 0.07 9.31
CA PRO A 86 -1.66 1.49 9.59
C PRO A 86 -2.49 2.34 8.63
N ASN A 87 -3.09 3.42 9.14
CA ASN A 87 -3.69 4.42 8.28
C ASN A 87 -2.58 5.25 7.61
N ILE A 88 -2.36 5.04 6.31
CA ILE A 88 -1.31 5.75 5.56
C ILE A 88 -1.53 7.25 5.52
N TYR A 89 -2.77 7.73 5.63
CA TYR A 89 -3.09 9.16 5.65
C TYR A 89 -2.70 9.84 6.97
N GLU A 90 -2.41 9.10 8.04
CA GLU A 90 -1.84 9.60 9.29
C GLU A 90 -0.30 9.56 9.29
N HIS A 91 0.33 9.00 8.26
CA HIS A 91 1.78 8.96 8.14
C HIS A 91 2.38 10.36 7.91
N TRP A 92 3.61 10.59 8.38
CA TRP A 92 4.26 11.90 8.26
C TRP A 92 4.44 12.37 6.80
N ILE A 93 4.63 11.45 5.84
CA ILE A 93 4.66 11.75 4.40
C ILE A 93 3.34 12.35 3.96
N ALA A 94 2.21 11.76 4.35
CA ALA A 94 0.89 12.30 4.04
C ALA A 94 0.70 13.70 4.62
N ARG A 95 1.15 13.92 5.87
CA ARG A 95 1.08 15.25 6.50
C ARG A 95 1.87 16.30 5.73
N ASP A 96 3.05 15.95 5.20
CA ASP A 96 3.82 16.87 4.37
C ASP A 96 3.08 17.23 3.09
N LEU A 97 2.53 16.22 2.37
CA LEU A 97 1.76 16.44 1.15
C LEU A 97 0.52 17.32 1.40
N PHE A 98 -0.23 17.02 2.47
CA PHE A 98 -1.39 17.82 2.86
C PHE A 98 -1.01 19.25 3.26
N THR A 99 0.17 19.43 3.86
CA THR A 99 0.68 20.75 4.20
C THR A 99 1.00 21.57 2.96
N TYR A 100 1.63 20.97 1.96
CA TYR A 100 1.83 21.62 0.65
C TYR A 100 0.49 22.08 0.05
N GLN A 101 -0.50 21.19 0.07
CA GLN A 101 -1.83 21.47 -0.47
C GLN A 101 -2.58 22.55 0.33
N ARG A 102 -2.46 22.57 1.68
CA ARG A 102 -3.04 23.64 2.51
C ARG A 102 -2.43 25.01 2.22
N ILE A 103 -1.11 25.09 2.11
CA ILE A 103 -0.44 26.36 1.75
C ILE A 103 -0.87 26.81 0.35
N ALA A 104 -0.94 25.89 -0.61
CA ALA A 104 -1.41 26.17 -1.96
C ALA A 104 -2.89 26.62 -1.98
N GLY A 105 -3.72 26.05 -1.09
CA GLY A 105 -5.11 26.44 -0.86
C GLY A 105 -5.30 27.75 -0.08
N GLY A 106 -4.20 28.44 0.27
CA GLY A 106 -4.26 29.76 0.91
C GLY A 106 -3.89 29.77 2.40
N SER A 107 -3.54 28.66 3.02
CA SER A 107 -3.00 28.68 4.39
C SER A 107 -1.75 29.57 4.46
N ARG A 108 -1.67 30.38 5.51
CA ARG A 108 -0.52 31.23 5.84
C ARG A 108 -0.03 30.97 7.26
N ASP A 109 -0.47 29.87 7.85
CA ASP A 109 -0.03 29.48 9.20
C ASP A 109 1.47 29.16 9.20
N ARG A 110 2.20 29.81 10.10
CA ARG A 110 3.64 29.59 10.31
C ARG A 110 3.98 28.10 10.52
N ALA A 111 3.13 27.36 11.21
CA ALA A 111 3.36 25.94 11.47
C ALA A 111 3.41 25.11 10.17
N ASP A 112 2.55 25.42 9.20
CA ASP A 112 2.55 24.78 7.88
C ASP A 112 3.88 25.04 7.14
N PHE A 113 4.35 26.28 7.15
CA PHE A 113 5.64 26.64 6.51
C PHE A 113 6.81 25.97 7.20
N LEU A 114 6.87 25.97 8.53
CA LEU A 114 7.92 25.30 9.28
C LEU A 114 8.00 23.79 9.00
N GLN A 115 6.88 23.17 8.64
CA GLN A 115 6.84 21.75 8.31
C GLN A 115 7.51 21.46 6.98
N ILE A 116 7.27 22.28 5.92
CA ILE A 116 7.69 21.93 4.56
C ILE A 116 8.81 22.80 3.99
N MET A 117 9.17 23.94 4.63
CA MET A 117 10.12 24.91 4.08
C MET A 117 11.48 24.32 3.69
N ASN A 118 11.90 23.23 4.35
CA ASN A 118 13.14 22.48 4.06
C ASN A 118 12.88 20.99 3.73
N ARG A 119 11.74 20.69 3.12
CA ARG A 119 11.38 19.36 2.63
C ARG A 119 10.89 19.42 1.18
N PRO A 120 11.77 19.48 0.16
CA PRO A 120 13.23 19.26 0.17
C PRO A 120 14.02 20.43 0.75
N LYS A 121 15.33 20.18 0.93
CA LYS A 121 16.27 21.17 1.49
C LYS A 121 16.33 22.46 0.67
N ARG A 122 15.94 23.57 1.30
CA ARG A 122 16.05 24.93 0.74
C ARG A 122 16.99 25.79 1.55
N TYR A 123 17.55 25.28 2.67
CA TYR A 123 18.45 26.00 3.57
C TYR A 123 17.85 27.31 4.09
N LEU A 124 16.54 27.33 4.32
CA LEU A 124 15.83 28.44 4.90
C LEU A 124 15.90 28.37 6.42
N SER A 125 16.28 29.46 7.09
CA SER A 125 16.29 29.50 8.55
C SER A 125 14.86 29.52 9.11
N ARG A 126 14.61 28.76 10.16
CA ARG A 126 13.33 28.80 10.88
C ARG A 126 13.05 30.16 11.51
N ASP A 127 14.12 30.89 11.88
CA ASP A 127 14.03 32.21 12.49
C ASP A 127 13.62 33.31 11.51
N SER A 128 13.66 33.02 10.19
CA SER A 128 13.12 33.93 9.18
C SER A 128 11.59 34.00 9.13
N LEU A 129 10.91 33.09 9.79
CA LEU A 129 9.47 33.12 9.98
C LEU A 129 9.16 33.67 11.37
N CYS A 130 9.11 35.00 11.50
CA CYS A 130 8.96 35.70 12.79
C CYS A 130 7.50 35.67 13.27
N ASP A 131 6.55 35.84 12.35
CA ASP A 131 5.14 36.03 12.67
C ASP A 131 4.34 34.73 12.61
N ALA A 132 3.19 34.69 13.28
CA ALA A 132 2.26 33.57 13.24
C ALA A 132 1.67 33.36 11.83
N THR A 133 1.58 34.41 11.04
CA THR A 133 1.09 34.42 9.66
C THR A 133 2.22 34.77 8.71
N VAL A 134 2.44 33.98 7.68
CA VAL A 134 3.53 34.16 6.71
C VAL A 134 3.03 34.88 5.47
N ALA A 135 3.59 36.05 5.18
CA ALA A 135 3.43 36.77 3.92
C ALA A 135 4.68 36.56 3.05
N PHE A 136 4.52 36.01 1.85
CA PHE A 136 5.65 35.70 0.97
C PHE A 136 6.45 36.95 0.62
N ASP A 137 5.76 38.08 0.28
CA ASP A 137 6.42 39.34 -0.08
C ASP A 137 7.29 39.90 1.05
N GLU A 138 6.83 39.78 2.30
CA GLU A 138 7.59 40.21 3.48
C GLU A 138 8.76 39.27 3.75
N TRP A 139 8.53 37.97 3.59
CA TRP A 139 9.57 36.95 3.78
C TRP A 139 10.69 37.08 2.75
N ILE A 140 10.37 37.39 1.48
CA ILE A 140 11.34 37.65 0.41
C ILE A 140 12.17 38.90 0.75
N LYS A 141 11.55 40.01 1.18
CA LYS A 141 12.22 41.25 1.54
C LYS A 141 13.24 41.11 2.66
N LEU A 142 13.05 40.16 3.58
CA LEU A 142 14.05 39.89 4.63
C LEU A 142 15.42 39.47 4.07
N PHE A 143 15.46 39.07 2.80
CA PHE A 143 16.66 38.56 2.13
C PHE A 143 17.11 39.41 0.93
N ASP A 144 16.77 40.70 0.89
CA ASP A 144 17.19 41.62 -0.19
C ASP A 144 18.73 41.63 -0.39
N GLU A 145 19.49 41.48 0.69
CA GLU A 145 20.96 41.36 0.64
C GLU A 145 21.47 39.95 0.28
N LYS A 146 20.57 38.96 0.19
CA LYS A 146 20.88 37.54 -0.12
C LYS A 146 19.97 36.99 -1.21
N PRO A 147 20.10 37.48 -2.45
CA PRO A 147 19.18 37.13 -3.55
C PRO A 147 18.96 35.67 -3.74
N TRP A 148 19.99 34.84 -3.52
CA TRP A 148 19.87 33.36 -3.65
C TRP A 148 18.93 32.71 -2.63
N ILE A 149 18.66 33.36 -1.48
CA ILE A 149 17.66 32.90 -0.52
C ILE A 149 16.27 33.38 -0.96
N ALA A 150 16.16 34.64 -1.37
CA ALA A 150 14.92 35.20 -1.91
C ALA A 150 14.39 34.37 -3.08
N GLU A 151 15.24 34.02 -4.05
CA GLU A 151 14.88 33.16 -5.18
C GLU A 151 14.30 31.80 -4.76
N ARG A 152 14.76 31.21 -3.65
CA ARG A 152 14.21 29.95 -3.13
C ARG A 152 12.82 30.12 -2.56
N ILE A 153 12.54 31.27 -1.93
CA ILE A 153 11.23 31.60 -1.38
C ILE A 153 10.26 31.92 -2.53
N GLU A 154 10.70 32.70 -3.52
CA GLU A 154 9.94 32.98 -4.74
C GLU A 154 9.57 31.69 -5.49
N LYS A 155 10.53 30.77 -5.60
CA LYS A 155 10.26 29.46 -6.20
C LYS A 155 9.22 28.67 -5.39
N LEU A 156 9.30 28.70 -4.07
CA LEU A 156 8.30 28.04 -3.21
C LEU A 156 6.91 28.67 -3.43
N GLU A 157 6.82 30.00 -3.49
CA GLU A 157 5.56 30.69 -3.78
C GLU A 157 4.99 30.30 -5.15
N TYR A 158 5.84 30.28 -6.16
CA TYR A 158 5.47 29.85 -7.51
C TYR A 158 4.95 28.40 -7.52
N ASP A 159 5.65 27.50 -6.83
CA ASP A 159 5.24 26.09 -6.70
C ASP A 159 3.86 25.98 -6.04
N MET A 160 3.56 26.79 -5.00
CA MET A 160 2.24 26.85 -4.37
C MET A 160 1.15 27.33 -5.33
N LYS A 161 1.44 28.35 -6.14
CA LYS A 161 0.52 28.86 -7.17
C LYS A 161 0.24 27.81 -8.25
N LEU A 162 1.20 26.95 -8.59
CA LEU A 162 0.96 25.83 -9.51
C LEU A 162 0.09 24.73 -8.88
N ILE A 163 0.43 24.30 -7.66
CA ILE A 163 -0.31 23.26 -6.93
C ILE A 163 -1.78 23.64 -6.76
N SER A 164 -2.08 24.92 -6.48
CA SER A 164 -3.45 25.39 -6.28
C SER A 164 -4.39 25.15 -7.47
N ARG A 165 -3.81 24.95 -8.66
CA ARG A 165 -4.56 24.73 -9.93
C ARG A 165 -4.64 23.25 -10.32
N MET A 166 -4.06 22.38 -9.53
CA MET A 166 -3.97 20.93 -9.80
C MET A 166 -5.02 20.16 -9.00
N ASN A 167 -5.49 19.05 -9.55
CA ASN A 167 -6.24 18.07 -8.77
C ASN A 167 -5.30 17.34 -7.78
N PRO A 168 -5.83 16.60 -6.78
CA PRO A 168 -5.02 15.95 -5.76
C PRO A 168 -3.91 15.04 -6.31
N TYR A 169 -4.20 14.22 -7.31
CA TYR A 169 -3.23 13.30 -7.91
C TYR A 169 -2.10 14.06 -8.63
N ALA A 170 -2.45 15.06 -9.44
CA ALA A 170 -1.47 15.87 -10.17
C ALA A 170 -0.59 16.69 -9.23
N SER A 171 -1.16 17.23 -8.14
CA SER A 171 -0.41 17.98 -7.13
C SER A 171 0.63 17.10 -6.43
N ILE A 172 0.27 15.88 -6.04
CA ILE A 172 1.22 14.94 -5.44
C ILE A 172 2.34 14.61 -6.42
N ASN A 173 2.00 14.36 -7.70
CA ASN A 173 3.02 14.09 -8.72
C ASN A 173 3.96 15.29 -8.90
N TYR A 174 3.45 16.52 -8.85
CA TYR A 174 4.27 17.73 -8.94
C TYR A 174 5.16 17.91 -7.69
N ILE A 175 4.62 17.69 -6.49
CA ILE A 175 5.41 17.72 -5.24
C ILE A 175 6.54 16.71 -5.30
N ARG A 176 6.28 15.50 -5.77
CA ARG A 176 7.28 14.44 -5.91
C ARG A 176 8.41 14.83 -6.85
N ARG A 177 8.07 15.23 -8.07
CA ARG A 177 9.04 15.37 -9.18
C ARG A 177 9.41 16.81 -9.48
N GLY A 178 8.44 17.74 -9.47
CA GLY A 178 8.66 19.15 -9.77
C GLY A 178 9.34 19.89 -8.63
N ILE A 179 8.92 19.59 -7.40
CA ILE A 179 9.53 20.16 -6.18
C ILE A 179 10.77 19.37 -5.73
N GLY A 180 10.83 18.07 -6.05
CA GLY A 180 11.96 17.21 -5.66
C GLY A 180 11.74 16.49 -4.31
N TYR A 181 10.50 16.19 -3.96
CA TYR A 181 10.21 15.49 -2.70
C TYR A 181 10.69 14.04 -2.71
N ASP A 182 10.74 13.38 -3.88
CA ASP A 182 11.30 12.04 -4.03
C ASP A 182 12.80 12.03 -3.67
N ASP A 183 13.57 13.04 -4.08
CA ASP A 183 14.99 13.16 -3.72
C ASP A 183 15.17 13.39 -2.21
N PHE A 184 14.31 14.23 -1.63
CA PHE A 184 14.30 14.44 -0.18
C PHE A 184 14.02 13.13 0.58
N LEU A 185 13.08 12.31 0.13
CA LEU A 185 12.80 11.02 0.78
C LEU A 185 13.99 10.05 0.66
N ALA A 186 14.67 10.02 -0.47
CA ALA A 186 15.86 9.21 -0.66
C ALA A 186 17.00 9.62 0.29
N GLU A 187 17.29 10.93 0.36
CA GLU A 187 18.28 11.48 1.31
C GLU A 187 17.88 11.23 2.77
N TYR A 188 16.61 11.39 3.11
CA TYR A 188 16.10 11.13 4.45
C TYR A 188 16.26 9.67 4.84
N ALA A 189 15.96 8.75 3.92
CA ALA A 189 16.11 7.32 4.15
C ALA A 189 17.57 6.94 4.41
N GLU A 190 18.50 7.47 3.61
CA GLU A 190 19.93 7.27 3.78
C GLU A 190 20.42 7.83 5.14
N TYR A 191 20.07 9.06 5.46
CA TYR A 191 20.44 9.69 6.73
C TYR A 191 19.93 8.93 7.95
N ARG A 192 18.71 8.38 7.87
CA ARG A 192 18.07 7.63 8.98
C ARG A 192 18.42 6.15 8.98
N ASN A 193 19.18 5.68 7.98
CA ASN A 193 19.51 4.27 7.75
C ASN A 193 18.25 3.37 7.71
N ILE A 194 17.22 3.84 7.00
CA ILE A 194 15.99 3.11 6.75
C ILE A 194 15.84 2.82 5.26
N ASN A 195 15.05 1.80 4.95
CA ASN A 195 14.86 1.43 3.57
C ASN A 195 13.99 2.48 2.84
N LYS A 196 14.53 3.07 1.77
CA LYS A 196 13.84 4.06 0.95
C LYS A 196 12.59 3.50 0.27
N GLU A 197 12.62 2.23 -0.16
CA GLU A 197 11.51 1.58 -0.83
C GLU A 197 10.26 1.54 0.04
N ASP A 198 10.40 1.41 1.37
CA ASP A 198 9.26 1.42 2.29
C ASP A 198 8.57 2.80 2.32
N LEU A 199 9.36 3.89 2.23
CA LEU A 199 8.82 5.26 2.16
C LEU A 199 8.15 5.53 0.81
N PHE A 200 8.76 5.05 -0.28
CA PHE A 200 8.19 5.18 -1.62
C PHE A 200 6.91 4.36 -1.78
N ASP A 201 6.81 3.17 -1.17
CA ASP A 201 5.58 2.39 -1.18
C ASP A 201 4.42 3.16 -0.51
N ILE A 202 4.69 3.81 0.63
CA ILE A 202 3.69 4.65 1.30
C ILE A 202 3.30 5.84 0.41
N LEU A 203 4.27 6.52 -0.18
CA LEU A 203 4.03 7.66 -1.06
C LEU A 203 3.24 7.27 -2.32
N ASP A 204 3.59 6.13 -2.93
CA ASP A 204 2.88 5.57 -4.09
C ASP A 204 1.42 5.24 -3.73
N GLU A 205 1.17 4.66 -2.55
CA GLU A 205 -0.18 4.35 -2.07
C GLU A 205 -1.00 5.62 -1.79
N ILE A 206 -0.39 6.67 -1.20
CA ILE A 206 -1.08 7.96 -0.99
C ILE A 206 -1.44 8.59 -2.33
N GLN A 207 -0.51 8.60 -3.28
CA GLN A 207 -0.75 9.14 -4.62
C GLN A 207 -1.84 8.35 -5.36
N SER A 208 -1.80 7.01 -5.28
CA SER A 208 -2.82 6.15 -5.86
C SER A 208 -4.20 6.42 -5.25
N GLY A 209 -4.27 6.65 -3.94
CA GLY A 209 -5.51 7.01 -3.23
C GLY A 209 -6.09 8.38 -3.60
N ALA A 210 -5.30 9.24 -4.25
CA ALA A 210 -5.77 10.53 -4.76
C ALA A 210 -6.40 10.45 -6.17
N LYS A 211 -6.33 9.27 -6.83
CA LYS A 211 -6.87 9.09 -8.18
C LYS A 211 -8.40 9.17 -8.18
N GLY A 212 -8.92 9.82 -9.21
CA GLY A 212 -10.36 9.91 -9.47
C GLY A 212 -11.06 11.05 -8.74
N PHE A 213 -10.36 11.78 -7.84
CA PHE A 213 -10.89 12.97 -7.19
C PHE A 213 -10.54 14.21 -8.01
N ALA A 214 -11.56 15.04 -8.29
CA ALA A 214 -11.40 16.28 -9.03
C ALA A 214 -10.93 17.43 -8.11
N THR A 215 -11.36 17.43 -6.87
CA THR A 215 -11.08 18.49 -5.89
C THR A 215 -10.42 17.95 -4.62
N TYR A 216 -9.77 18.85 -3.87
CA TYR A 216 -9.20 18.51 -2.56
C TYR A 216 -10.28 18.21 -1.53
N GLU A 217 -11.43 18.91 -1.60
CA GLU A 217 -12.57 18.73 -0.69
C GLU A 217 -13.10 17.29 -0.77
N GLU A 218 -13.34 16.79 -1.99
CA GLU A 218 -13.80 15.42 -2.22
C GLU A 218 -12.80 14.39 -1.67
N TRP A 219 -11.51 14.60 -1.95
CA TRP A 219 -10.48 13.68 -1.49
C TRP A 219 -10.31 13.70 0.04
N TYR A 220 -10.32 14.89 0.66
CA TYR A 220 -10.23 14.98 2.12
C TYR A 220 -11.47 14.44 2.82
N GLU A 221 -12.67 14.57 2.23
CA GLU A 221 -13.87 13.92 2.78
C GLU A 221 -13.73 12.40 2.75
N HIS A 222 -13.27 11.85 1.63
CA HIS A 222 -12.97 10.42 1.51
C HIS A 222 -11.94 9.96 2.56
N ILE A 223 -10.85 10.71 2.76
CA ILE A 223 -9.84 10.41 3.79
C ILE A 223 -10.44 10.45 5.20
N ARG A 224 -11.30 11.42 5.49
CA ARG A 224 -11.98 11.52 6.79
C ARG A 224 -12.84 10.31 7.07
N GLU A 225 -13.64 9.89 6.10
CA GLU A 225 -14.51 8.72 6.26
C GLU A 225 -13.68 7.43 6.41
N TYR A 226 -12.67 7.23 5.56
CA TYR A 226 -11.74 6.10 5.70
C TYR A 226 -11.09 6.06 7.09
N THR A 227 -10.57 7.20 7.55
CA THR A 227 -9.92 7.31 8.86
C THR A 227 -10.88 7.02 10.01
N LYS A 228 -12.11 7.51 9.92
CA LYS A 228 -13.17 7.23 10.90
C LYS A 228 -13.49 5.74 10.97
N GLN A 229 -13.66 5.09 9.83
CA GLN A 229 -13.93 3.65 9.75
C GLN A 229 -12.76 2.83 10.31
N MET A 230 -11.52 3.15 9.95
CA MET A 230 -10.33 2.49 10.50
C MET A 230 -10.25 2.61 12.02
N LYS A 231 -10.58 3.79 12.58
CA LYS A 231 -10.63 4.00 14.04
C LYS A 231 -11.74 3.20 14.71
N LEU A 232 -12.92 3.16 14.13
CA LEU A 232 -14.05 2.37 14.65
C LEU A 232 -13.68 0.88 14.70
N MET A 233 -13.03 0.37 13.66
CA MET A 233 -12.56 -1.02 13.63
C MET A 233 -11.48 -1.30 14.69
N ALA A 234 -10.54 -0.38 14.88
CA ALA A 234 -9.50 -0.53 15.90
C ALA A 234 -10.06 -0.48 17.32
N LEU A 235 -11.15 0.23 17.55
CA LEU A 235 -11.82 0.36 18.84
C LEU A 235 -12.80 -0.78 19.13
N SER A 236 -13.33 -1.43 18.10
CA SER A 236 -14.25 -2.57 18.27
C SER A 236 -13.48 -3.77 18.80
N LYS A 237 -13.54 -3.98 20.14
CA LYS A 237 -12.96 -5.16 20.80
C LYS A 237 -13.61 -6.47 20.35
N GLU A 238 -14.83 -6.41 19.86
CA GLU A 238 -15.57 -7.53 19.28
C GLU A 238 -15.67 -7.28 17.77
N SER A 239 -14.71 -7.82 17.02
CA SER A 239 -14.89 -7.93 15.56
C SER A 239 -16.14 -8.77 15.30
N ASP A 240 -16.98 -8.34 14.36
CA ASP A 240 -18.12 -9.15 13.90
C ASP A 240 -17.62 -10.60 13.65
N PRO A 241 -18.19 -11.60 14.35
CA PRO A 241 -17.80 -12.99 14.13
C PRO A 241 -18.00 -13.41 12.67
N ASN A 242 -19.01 -12.82 12.00
CA ASN A 242 -19.31 -13.04 10.60
C ASN A 242 -18.71 -11.97 9.69
N ALA A 243 -17.38 -11.91 9.60
CA ALA A 243 -16.65 -10.95 8.79
C ALA A 243 -15.52 -11.60 8.00
N VAL A 244 -15.23 -11.09 6.80
CA VAL A 244 -14.08 -11.47 5.98
C VAL A 244 -12.78 -11.18 6.73
N THR A 245 -11.90 -12.17 6.84
CA THR A 245 -10.61 -11.99 7.52
C THR A 245 -9.56 -11.44 6.55
N LEU A 246 -8.96 -10.31 6.88
CA LEU A 246 -7.80 -9.74 6.20
C LEU A 246 -6.56 -10.03 7.04
N ALA A 247 -5.55 -10.67 6.45
CA ALA A 247 -4.34 -11.03 7.17
C ALA A 247 -3.10 -11.04 6.26
N THR A 248 -1.94 -10.76 6.84
CA THR A 248 -0.69 -11.06 6.13
C THR A 248 -0.50 -12.58 6.02
N LEU A 249 0.30 -13.01 5.04
CA LEU A 249 0.71 -14.40 4.94
C LEU A 249 1.32 -14.91 6.26
N HIS A 250 2.05 -14.07 6.99
CA HIS A 250 2.65 -14.41 8.28
C HIS A 250 1.59 -14.65 9.37
N SER A 251 0.65 -13.74 9.49
CA SER A 251 -0.39 -13.78 10.53
C SER A 251 -1.45 -14.84 10.24
N SER A 252 -1.49 -15.38 9.02
CA SER A 252 -2.38 -16.49 8.65
C SER A 252 -1.93 -17.85 9.18
N LYS A 253 -0.69 -17.96 9.69
CA LYS A 253 -0.15 -19.21 10.22
C LYS A 253 -1.01 -19.73 11.37
N GLY A 254 -1.43 -21.00 11.28
CA GLY A 254 -2.29 -21.64 12.28
C GLY A 254 -3.79 -21.37 12.11
N LEU A 255 -4.19 -20.50 11.18
CA LEU A 255 -5.59 -20.30 10.82
C LEU A 255 -5.98 -21.19 9.64
N GLU A 256 -7.29 -21.41 9.46
CA GLU A 256 -7.84 -22.12 8.31
C GLU A 256 -9.20 -21.56 7.94
N PHE A 257 -9.48 -21.47 6.62
CA PHE A 257 -10.69 -20.87 6.08
C PHE A 257 -11.25 -21.72 4.94
N GLU A 258 -12.54 -21.68 4.72
CA GLU A 258 -13.16 -22.41 3.62
C GLU A 258 -12.69 -21.85 2.26
N ASN A 259 -12.60 -20.51 2.14
CA ASN A 259 -12.20 -19.83 0.92
C ASN A 259 -11.05 -18.87 1.21
N VAL A 260 -9.94 -19.04 0.51
CA VAL A 260 -8.76 -18.16 0.63
C VAL A 260 -8.46 -17.48 -0.69
N TYR A 261 -8.25 -16.18 -0.63
CA TYR A 261 -7.71 -15.38 -1.74
C TYR A 261 -6.32 -14.88 -1.36
N ILE A 262 -5.35 -15.07 -2.24
CA ILE A 262 -4.02 -14.46 -2.15
C ILE A 262 -3.99 -13.39 -3.23
N ILE A 263 -3.90 -12.12 -2.85
CA ILE A 263 -3.92 -10.97 -3.75
C ILE A 263 -2.52 -10.44 -4.03
N ASP A 264 -2.36 -9.71 -5.15
CA ASP A 264 -1.07 -9.12 -5.55
C ASP A 264 0.08 -10.16 -5.59
N ALA A 265 -0.16 -11.35 -6.10
CA ALA A 265 0.88 -12.36 -6.26
C ALA A 265 1.84 -11.98 -7.41
N ASN A 266 2.59 -10.91 -7.21
CA ASN A 266 3.48 -10.29 -8.21
C ASN A 266 4.94 -10.31 -7.75
N GLU A 267 5.87 -10.32 -8.72
CA GLU A 267 7.30 -10.11 -8.45
C GLU A 267 7.52 -8.78 -7.72
N GLY A 268 8.43 -8.79 -6.73
CA GLY A 268 8.71 -7.65 -5.87
C GLY A 268 7.73 -7.50 -4.69
N ILE A 269 6.58 -8.19 -4.73
CA ILE A 269 5.62 -8.31 -3.65
C ILE A 269 5.70 -9.72 -3.05
N MET A 270 5.58 -10.74 -3.86
CA MET A 270 5.72 -12.17 -3.52
C MET A 270 6.55 -12.88 -4.60
N PRO A 271 7.87 -13.10 -4.43
CA PRO A 271 8.69 -12.75 -3.27
C PRO A 271 8.80 -11.25 -3.04
N TYR A 272 9.00 -10.88 -1.76
CA TYR A 272 9.18 -9.49 -1.42
C TYR A 272 10.51 -8.95 -1.99
N LYS A 273 10.51 -7.72 -2.46
CA LYS A 273 11.66 -7.09 -3.15
C LYS A 273 12.98 -7.09 -2.37
N LYS A 274 12.93 -7.28 -1.05
CA LYS A 274 14.12 -7.42 -0.19
C LYS A 274 14.71 -8.83 -0.19
N ALA A 275 13.99 -9.83 -0.66
CA ALA A 275 14.46 -11.20 -0.79
C ALA A 275 15.35 -11.33 -2.03
N VAL A 276 16.63 -11.03 -1.88
CA VAL A 276 17.61 -11.03 -2.99
C VAL A 276 18.39 -12.35 -3.02
N LEU A 277 18.73 -12.88 -1.87
CA LEU A 277 19.48 -14.13 -1.76
C LEU A 277 18.56 -15.33 -1.95
N GLU A 278 19.07 -16.42 -2.50
CA GLU A 278 18.30 -17.66 -2.71
C GLU A 278 17.61 -18.14 -1.41
N LYS A 279 18.33 -18.04 -0.30
CA LYS A 279 17.80 -18.39 1.03
C LYS A 279 16.55 -17.54 1.39
N ASP A 280 16.57 -16.25 1.08
CA ASP A 280 15.44 -15.36 1.37
C ASP A 280 14.25 -15.67 0.45
N ILE A 281 14.53 -16.01 -0.82
CA ILE A 281 13.51 -16.44 -1.78
C ILE A 281 12.89 -17.76 -1.34
N GLU A 282 13.69 -18.69 -0.82
CA GLU A 282 13.15 -19.95 -0.28
C GLU A 282 12.24 -19.73 0.94
N GLU A 283 12.56 -18.74 1.80
CA GLU A 283 11.71 -18.40 2.93
C GLU A 283 10.40 -17.74 2.47
N GLU A 284 10.47 -16.82 1.50
CA GLU A 284 9.27 -16.25 0.88
C GLU A 284 8.41 -17.31 0.20
N ARG A 285 9.02 -18.33 -0.43
CA ARG A 285 8.32 -19.47 -1.01
C ARG A 285 7.63 -20.34 0.05
N ARG A 286 8.28 -20.54 1.22
CA ARG A 286 7.65 -21.22 2.36
C ARG A 286 6.45 -20.44 2.88
N LEU A 287 6.60 -19.12 3.00
CA LEU A 287 5.54 -18.24 3.44
C LEU A 287 4.33 -18.27 2.49
N PHE A 288 4.58 -18.18 1.20
CA PHE A 288 3.53 -18.28 0.17
C PHE A 288 2.82 -19.64 0.23
N TYR A 289 3.60 -20.72 0.37
CA TYR A 289 3.06 -22.07 0.54
C TYR A 289 2.19 -22.20 1.80
N VAL A 290 2.60 -21.61 2.93
CA VAL A 290 1.80 -21.57 4.15
C VAL A 290 0.47 -20.87 3.88
N GLY A 291 0.46 -19.73 3.19
CA GLY A 291 -0.76 -19.03 2.80
C GLY A 291 -1.69 -19.92 1.94
N MET A 292 -1.13 -20.61 0.94
CA MET A 292 -1.92 -21.55 0.11
C MET A 292 -2.58 -22.66 0.93
N THR A 293 -1.87 -23.18 1.94
CA THR A 293 -2.39 -24.27 2.81
C THR A 293 -3.42 -23.82 3.83
N ARG A 294 -3.77 -22.54 3.87
CA ARG A 294 -4.86 -22.03 4.75
C ARG A 294 -6.24 -22.34 4.20
N ALA A 295 -6.34 -22.68 2.92
CA ALA A 295 -7.59 -23.01 2.26
C ALA A 295 -8.02 -24.44 2.54
N LYS A 296 -9.26 -24.62 3.02
CA LYS A 296 -9.90 -25.93 3.18
C LYS A 296 -10.59 -26.38 1.90
N THR A 297 -11.35 -25.48 1.27
CA THR A 297 -12.22 -25.84 0.15
C THR A 297 -11.79 -25.14 -1.14
N SER A 298 -11.51 -23.83 -1.13
CA SER A 298 -11.23 -23.06 -2.33
C SER A 298 -10.03 -22.14 -2.12
N LEU A 299 -9.09 -22.17 -3.05
CA LEU A 299 -7.93 -21.27 -3.11
C LEU A 299 -7.93 -20.50 -4.43
N SER A 300 -7.87 -19.19 -4.34
CA SER A 300 -7.70 -18.28 -5.47
C SER A 300 -6.42 -17.47 -5.29
N VAL A 301 -5.58 -17.43 -6.31
CA VAL A 301 -4.32 -16.67 -6.33
C VAL A 301 -4.37 -15.69 -7.48
N TYR A 302 -4.27 -14.42 -7.17
CA TYR A 302 -4.46 -13.33 -8.11
C TYR A 302 -3.17 -12.54 -8.30
N SER A 303 -2.93 -12.13 -9.54
CA SER A 303 -1.85 -11.23 -9.93
C SER A 303 -2.37 -10.09 -10.80
N VAL A 304 -1.63 -9.00 -10.86
CA VAL A 304 -1.99 -7.82 -11.65
C VAL A 304 -0.88 -7.45 -12.63
N LYS A 305 -1.25 -6.84 -13.75
CA LYS A 305 -0.29 -6.38 -14.77
C LYS A 305 0.29 -5.01 -14.43
N SER A 306 -0.37 -4.25 -13.55
CA SER A 306 0.13 -2.96 -13.08
C SER A 306 -0.18 -2.71 -11.61
N VAL A 307 0.80 -2.15 -10.89
CA VAL A 307 0.71 -1.68 -9.51
C VAL A 307 1.11 -0.21 -9.49
N ASN A 308 0.24 0.67 -9.03
CA ASN A 308 0.48 2.12 -8.94
C ASN A 308 1.05 2.70 -10.27
N ASP A 309 0.42 2.34 -11.41
CA ASP A 309 0.77 2.72 -12.78
C ASP A 309 2.14 2.20 -13.27
N LYS A 310 2.80 1.33 -12.51
CA LYS A 310 4.02 0.66 -12.93
C LYS A 310 3.69 -0.75 -13.41
N SER A 311 4.29 -1.18 -14.52
CA SER A 311 4.15 -2.56 -15.01
C SER A 311 4.61 -3.55 -13.94
N ALA A 312 3.84 -4.60 -13.74
CA ALA A 312 4.12 -5.67 -12.78
C ALA A 312 4.04 -7.03 -13.48
N GLN A 313 4.83 -7.98 -13.00
CA GLN A 313 4.85 -9.35 -13.51
C GLN A 313 4.26 -10.28 -12.46
N ALA A 314 3.55 -11.32 -12.91
CA ALA A 314 3.08 -12.38 -12.03
C ALA A 314 4.27 -13.05 -11.31
N SER A 315 4.07 -13.36 -10.04
CA SER A 315 5.06 -14.01 -9.18
C SER A 315 5.63 -15.29 -9.81
N ARG A 316 6.94 -15.51 -9.62
CA ARG A 316 7.56 -16.81 -9.91
C ARG A 316 6.87 -17.94 -9.16
N PHE A 317 6.35 -17.67 -7.97
CA PHE A 317 5.64 -18.68 -7.16
C PHE A 317 4.33 -19.14 -7.81
N VAL A 318 3.65 -18.25 -8.55
CA VAL A 318 2.48 -18.62 -9.37
C VAL A 318 2.91 -19.55 -10.50
N ARG A 319 4.00 -19.27 -11.19
CA ARG A 319 4.54 -20.11 -12.28
C ARG A 319 4.96 -21.47 -11.75
N GLU A 320 5.77 -21.49 -10.68
CA GLU A 320 6.22 -22.72 -10.01
C GLU A 320 5.05 -23.59 -9.51
N SER A 321 3.93 -22.96 -9.12
CA SER A 321 2.73 -23.68 -8.66
C SER A 321 1.93 -24.33 -9.80
N LYS A 322 2.05 -23.80 -11.03
CA LYS A 322 1.41 -24.33 -12.24
C LYS A 322 2.23 -25.44 -12.90
N GLU A 323 3.53 -25.53 -12.62
CA GLU A 323 4.41 -26.53 -13.20
C GLU A 323 4.07 -27.94 -12.67
N PRO A 324 3.98 -28.96 -13.55
CA PRO A 324 3.82 -30.34 -13.11
C PRO A 324 5.05 -30.77 -12.29
N ARG A 325 4.86 -31.64 -11.31
CA ARG A 325 5.98 -32.27 -10.56
C ARG A 325 7.00 -32.81 -11.54
N GLN A 326 8.21 -32.28 -11.56
CA GLN A 326 9.32 -33.05 -12.11
C GLN A 326 9.52 -34.23 -11.18
N ASN A 327 9.14 -35.41 -11.65
CA ASN A 327 9.56 -36.67 -11.04
C ASN A 327 11.09 -36.75 -11.22
N ASN A 328 11.85 -36.23 -10.27
CA ASN A 328 13.22 -36.65 -10.10
C ASN A 328 13.15 -38.12 -9.61
N SER A 329 13.00 -39.05 -10.54
CA SER A 329 13.49 -40.39 -10.36
C SER A 329 15.01 -40.27 -10.16
N ARG A 330 15.44 -40.12 -8.93
CA ARG A 330 16.77 -40.59 -8.55
C ARG A 330 16.64 -42.13 -8.51
N ASP A 331 16.79 -42.72 -9.69
CA ASP A 331 17.23 -44.09 -9.77
C ASP A 331 18.67 -44.12 -9.22
N ASP A 332 18.89 -45.13 -8.34
CA ASP A 332 20.10 -45.65 -7.71
C ASP A 332 20.65 -44.93 -6.48
#